data_aba67f5f6b1f5997ff3c0b4a22b1fb18
#
_entry.id   aba67f5f6b1f5997ff3c0b4a22b1fb18
#
_cell.length_a   1.000
_cell.length_b   1.000
_cell.length_c   1.000
_cell.angle_alpha   90.00
_cell.angle_beta   90.00
_cell.angle_gamma   90.00
#
_symmetry.space_group_name_H-M   'P 1'
#
loop_
_entity.id
_entity.type
_entity.pdbx_description
1 polymer ?
#
loop_
_entity_poly.entity_id
_entity_poly.type
_entity_poly.pdbx_seq_one_letter_code
_entity_poly.pdbx_strand_id
1 'polypeptide(L)'
;MNTYKLEFVGNIEDSVFTKATVGLNYSDRYKDKDNKGFFATAKTYPLSGAIPSAYLYNGLADLTWAGLGYVVAYDGFAPYNDGNYILNDAGLLEPDRLGDTYNVTEEVTTLFAKGDFETQVSGFPVTGNVGMQYVKTDQASSGYIGVVGSNFAVCDANNDKQVDAVCVTEQSTSYNHFLPSLNVSVEVADDQFVRFAANKTISRARIDQMKASGFVKFDQNIDLIAIPNTTAAVEQYGTPWSKFAGNPLLKPLESNNFDLAFENYFDEEGYVSAAVFYKDLVNWTRDGNKLINFTNDETNAGANYFIPGFHDRIIDQDGTYGPADIFYAAGSKVTPPNYGYFSYFEDGLKGSVKGAELTANVPLNKVSSALDGFGLAGSSTYIDAELEDGSRIPGQSDRVLSLTAYYEKDGFEVRFAGTKRSDFLTYERGGSNKIATATRNGVTLLDAQVSYDFSESSYTQLKGLRVSLQGTNLTDVDEETVDGNGIVTTRRQFGPTYLLNFNYAFY
;
A
#
# COMPACT_ATOMS: atom_id res chain seq x y z
N MET A 1 3.42 -19.64 0.64
CA MET A 1 4.82 -19.15 0.63
C MET A 1 5.68 -20.15 1.36
N ASN A 2 6.70 -20.68 0.71
CA ASN A 2 7.73 -21.53 1.32
C ASN A 2 9.08 -20.83 1.14
N THR A 3 9.96 -21.00 2.13
CA THR A 3 11.30 -20.43 2.08
C THR A 3 12.30 -21.45 2.61
N TYR A 4 13.36 -21.65 1.85
CA TYR A 4 14.46 -22.54 2.19
C TYR A 4 15.76 -21.77 2.19
N LYS A 5 16.50 -21.79 3.30
CA LYS A 5 17.79 -21.11 3.42
C LYS A 5 18.87 -22.11 3.84
N LEU A 6 20.01 -22.02 3.15
CA LEU A 6 21.22 -22.69 3.52
C LEU A 6 22.32 -21.65 3.70
N GLU A 7 23.00 -21.67 4.83
CA GLU A 7 24.01 -20.68 5.17
C GLU A 7 25.22 -21.37 5.80
N PHE A 8 26.39 -20.97 5.35
CA PHE A 8 27.66 -21.38 5.90
C PHE A 8 28.37 -20.15 6.49
N VAL A 9 28.82 -20.27 7.72
CA VAL A 9 29.53 -19.23 8.46
C VAL A 9 30.87 -19.75 8.90
N GLY A 10 31.93 -19.04 8.59
CA GLY A 10 33.28 -19.35 8.99
C GLY A 10 33.95 -18.14 9.67
N ASN A 11 34.58 -18.36 10.80
CA ASN A 11 35.49 -17.40 11.39
C ASN A 11 36.85 -17.48 10.69
N ILE A 12 37.50 -16.35 10.53
CA ILE A 12 38.80 -16.22 9.88
C ILE A 12 39.78 -15.66 10.92
N GLU A 13 40.86 -16.38 11.12
CA GLU A 13 41.94 -15.96 12.05
C GLU A 13 43.07 -15.29 11.28
N ASP A 14 43.82 -14.43 11.93
CA ASP A 14 45.01 -13.74 11.40
C ASP A 14 44.76 -12.93 10.10
N SER A 15 43.58 -12.34 9.95
CA SER A 15 43.17 -11.56 8.77
C SER A 15 42.41 -10.29 9.18
N VAL A 16 42.38 -9.31 8.28
CA VAL A 16 41.47 -8.16 8.39
C VAL A 16 40.01 -8.58 8.38
N PHE A 17 39.68 -9.63 7.63
CA PHE A 17 38.35 -10.23 7.68
C PHE A 17 38.28 -11.22 8.86
N THR A 18 37.32 -10.99 9.74
CA THR A 18 37.11 -11.81 10.95
C THR A 18 36.10 -12.92 10.73
N LYS A 19 35.20 -12.76 9.74
CA LYS A 19 34.12 -13.71 9.47
C LYS A 19 33.71 -13.66 8.01
N ALA A 20 33.45 -14.82 7.43
CA ALA A 20 32.83 -14.96 6.13
C ALA A 20 31.52 -15.72 6.22
N THR A 21 30.52 -15.24 5.49
CA THR A 21 29.21 -15.90 5.38
C THR A 21 28.85 -16.05 3.92
N VAL A 22 28.45 -17.25 3.51
CA VAL A 22 27.95 -17.51 2.15
C VAL A 22 26.66 -18.32 2.25
N GLY A 23 25.74 -18.12 1.35
CA GLY A 23 24.51 -18.90 1.40
C GLY A 23 23.64 -18.78 0.16
N LEU A 24 22.60 -19.59 0.19
CA LEU A 24 21.55 -19.69 -0.79
C LEU A 24 20.20 -19.53 -0.07
N ASN A 25 19.33 -18.72 -0.61
CA ASN A 25 17.93 -18.65 -0.20
C ASN A 25 17.04 -18.87 -1.42
N TYR A 26 16.09 -19.76 -1.30
CA TYR A 26 15.02 -19.96 -2.28
C TYR A 26 13.70 -19.70 -1.61
N SER A 27 12.84 -18.90 -2.26
CA SER A 27 11.46 -18.71 -1.81
C SER A 27 10.51 -18.76 -2.97
N ASP A 28 9.41 -19.46 -2.79
CA ASP A 28 8.23 -19.41 -3.64
C ASP A 28 7.09 -18.73 -2.90
N ARG A 29 6.38 -17.86 -3.59
CA ARG A 29 5.13 -17.28 -3.10
C ARG A 29 4.10 -17.26 -4.21
N TYR A 30 2.86 -17.47 -3.84
CA TYR A 30 1.75 -17.33 -4.76
C TYR A 30 0.59 -16.60 -4.10
N LYS A 31 -0.20 -15.95 -4.91
CA LYS A 31 -1.48 -15.38 -4.57
C LYS A 31 -2.48 -15.91 -5.58
N ASP A 32 -3.47 -16.61 -5.08
CA ASP A 32 -4.65 -17.01 -5.83
C ASP A 32 -5.84 -16.24 -5.27
N LYS A 33 -6.53 -15.51 -6.12
CA LYS A 33 -7.71 -14.74 -5.75
C LYS A 33 -8.83 -15.11 -6.69
N ASP A 34 -9.83 -15.79 -6.14
CA ASP A 34 -11.09 -16.07 -6.80
C ASP A 34 -12.15 -15.12 -6.23
N ASN A 35 -12.55 -14.12 -7.01
CA ASN A 35 -13.52 -13.13 -6.58
C ASN A 35 -14.94 -13.64 -6.73
N LYS A 36 -15.28 -14.67 -5.94
CA LYS A 36 -16.64 -15.20 -5.84
C LYS A 36 -17.55 -14.23 -5.09
N GLY A 37 -18.79 -14.20 -5.48
CA GLY A 37 -19.80 -13.42 -4.80
C GLY A 37 -21.19 -13.80 -5.27
N PHE A 38 -22.15 -13.51 -4.42
CA PHE A 38 -23.55 -13.67 -4.75
C PHE A 38 -24.27 -12.36 -4.50
N PHE A 39 -25.27 -12.07 -5.29
CA PHE A 39 -26.23 -11.03 -4.94
C PHE A 39 -27.63 -11.61 -4.93
N ALA A 40 -28.42 -11.08 -4.01
CA ALA A 40 -29.79 -11.53 -3.79
C ALA A 40 -30.75 -10.69 -4.63
N THR A 41 -31.58 -11.36 -5.46
CA THR A 41 -32.68 -10.72 -6.15
C THR A 41 -34.00 -11.23 -5.56
N ALA A 42 -35.01 -10.36 -5.40
CA ALA A 42 -36.31 -10.77 -4.93
C ALA A 42 -36.97 -11.77 -5.90
N LYS A 43 -37.60 -12.81 -5.36
CA LYS A 43 -38.32 -13.82 -6.17
C LYS A 43 -39.53 -13.27 -6.90
N THR A 44 -40.11 -12.22 -6.36
CA THR A 44 -41.35 -11.62 -6.90
C THR A 44 -41.10 -10.20 -7.39
N TYR A 45 -41.73 -9.87 -8.48
CA TYR A 45 -41.71 -8.53 -9.08
C TYR A 45 -43.10 -7.90 -8.95
N PRO A 46 -43.26 -6.60 -8.69
CA PRO A 46 -42.19 -5.57 -8.61
C PRO A 46 -41.35 -5.69 -7.34
N LEU A 47 -40.10 -5.28 -7.45
CA LEU A 47 -39.09 -5.30 -6.36
C LEU A 47 -39.37 -4.26 -5.24
N SER A 48 -40.44 -3.51 -5.34
CA SER A 48 -40.88 -2.51 -4.39
C SER A 48 -42.15 -2.95 -3.66
N GLY A 49 -42.17 -2.80 -2.36
CA GLY A 49 -43.29 -3.10 -1.51
C GLY A 49 -43.05 -2.62 -0.08
N ALA A 50 -44.10 -2.63 0.73
CA ALA A 50 -43.98 -2.36 2.15
C ALA A 50 -43.19 -3.48 2.84
N ILE A 51 -42.31 -3.12 3.76
CA ILE A 51 -41.59 -4.09 4.59
C ILE A 51 -42.64 -4.79 5.49
N PRO A 52 -42.78 -6.13 5.43
CA PRO A 52 -43.69 -6.84 6.30
C PRO A 52 -43.44 -6.52 7.78
N SER A 53 -44.52 -6.31 8.52
CA SER A 53 -44.40 -5.94 9.94
C SER A 53 -43.63 -6.98 10.77
N ALA A 54 -43.62 -8.23 10.34
CA ALA A 54 -42.84 -9.30 10.97
C ALA A 54 -41.32 -9.06 10.95
N TYR A 55 -40.80 -8.26 10.02
CA TYR A 55 -39.42 -7.94 9.88
C TYR A 55 -39.02 -6.62 10.53
N LEU A 56 -39.99 -5.83 11.00
CA LEU A 56 -39.70 -4.55 11.65
C LEU A 56 -39.27 -4.78 13.10
N TYR A 57 -38.22 -4.07 13.50
CA TYR A 57 -37.89 -3.95 14.92
C TYR A 57 -38.86 -3.01 15.62
N ASN A 58 -39.10 -3.26 16.91
CA ASN A 58 -39.91 -2.36 17.72
C ASN A 58 -39.14 -1.04 17.98
N GLY A 59 -39.70 0.07 17.49
CA GLY A 59 -39.12 1.40 17.62
C GLY A 59 -38.32 1.84 16.38
N LEU A 60 -37.74 3.01 16.50
CA LEU A 60 -36.89 3.62 15.46
C LEU A 60 -35.43 3.52 15.87
N ALA A 61 -34.54 3.31 14.90
CA ALA A 61 -33.11 3.42 15.13
C ALA A 61 -32.70 4.91 15.20
N ASP A 62 -31.92 5.27 16.21
CA ASP A 62 -31.38 6.61 16.37
C ASP A 62 -30.07 6.75 15.55
N LEU A 63 -30.12 7.49 14.47
CA LEU A 63 -28.99 7.86 13.62
C LEU A 63 -28.69 9.36 13.69
N THR A 64 -29.08 10.03 14.78
CA THR A 64 -28.81 11.47 14.99
C THR A 64 -27.30 11.75 15.02
N TRP A 65 -26.50 10.80 15.48
CA TRP A 65 -25.03 10.88 15.42
C TRP A 65 -24.47 10.99 13.99
N ALA A 66 -25.22 10.49 12.98
CA ALA A 66 -24.86 10.58 11.55
C ALA A 66 -25.63 11.71 10.82
N GLY A 67 -26.39 12.53 11.56
CA GLY A 67 -27.20 13.61 10.99
C GLY A 67 -28.49 13.15 10.28
N LEU A 68 -28.87 11.87 10.40
CA LEU A 68 -30.03 11.29 9.71
C LEU A 68 -31.32 11.24 10.55
N GLY A 69 -31.24 11.57 11.85
CA GLY A 69 -32.38 11.50 12.74
C GLY A 69 -32.81 10.06 13.05
N TYR A 70 -34.12 9.85 13.26
CA TYR A 70 -34.71 8.55 13.56
C TYR A 70 -35.20 7.87 12.30
N VAL A 71 -34.81 6.59 12.09
CA VAL A 71 -35.16 5.82 10.89
C VAL A 71 -35.84 4.50 11.28
N VAL A 72 -36.68 3.97 10.38
CA VAL A 72 -37.26 2.64 10.55
C VAL A 72 -36.17 1.59 10.50
N ALA A 73 -36.12 0.71 11.47
CA ALA A 73 -35.20 -0.40 11.53
C ALA A 73 -35.92 -1.73 11.27
N TYR A 74 -35.29 -2.61 10.50
CA TYR A 74 -35.81 -3.93 10.21
C TYR A 74 -34.69 -4.97 10.14
N ASP A 75 -35.05 -6.24 10.33
CA ASP A 75 -34.13 -7.34 10.13
C ASP A 75 -33.90 -7.58 8.63
N GLY A 76 -32.76 -7.15 8.15
CA GLY A 76 -32.38 -7.29 6.73
C GLY A 76 -32.11 -8.75 6.31
N PHE A 77 -31.87 -9.67 7.28
CA PHE A 77 -31.64 -11.09 7.00
C PHE A 77 -32.93 -11.92 7.03
N ALA A 78 -33.97 -11.48 7.73
CA ALA A 78 -35.22 -12.23 7.83
C ALA A 78 -35.86 -12.53 6.45
N PRO A 79 -35.97 -11.58 5.52
CA PRO A 79 -36.49 -11.87 4.18
C PRO A 79 -35.67 -12.89 3.41
N TYR A 80 -34.36 -12.89 3.63
CA TYR A 80 -33.45 -13.87 3.02
C TYR A 80 -33.67 -15.27 3.62
N ASN A 81 -33.71 -15.36 4.95
CA ASN A 81 -33.91 -16.61 5.68
C ASN A 81 -35.29 -17.25 5.37
N ASP A 82 -36.32 -16.43 5.13
CA ASP A 82 -37.64 -16.85 4.71
C ASP A 82 -37.73 -17.24 3.22
N GLY A 83 -36.57 -17.21 2.55
CA GLY A 83 -36.43 -17.65 1.16
C GLY A 83 -37.12 -16.74 0.16
N ASN A 84 -37.25 -15.44 0.44
CA ASN A 84 -37.84 -14.45 -0.49
C ASN A 84 -36.86 -13.97 -1.57
N TYR A 85 -35.59 -14.41 -1.50
CA TYR A 85 -34.57 -14.07 -2.47
C TYR A 85 -34.03 -15.28 -3.20
N ILE A 86 -33.52 -15.03 -4.41
CA ILE A 86 -32.72 -15.96 -5.19
C ILE A 86 -31.29 -15.45 -5.14
N LEU A 87 -30.33 -16.32 -4.78
CA LEU A 87 -28.92 -16.03 -4.90
C LEU A 87 -28.48 -16.24 -6.33
N ASN A 88 -27.89 -15.22 -6.90
CA ASN A 88 -27.31 -15.23 -8.22
C ASN A 88 -25.80 -15.21 -8.12
N ASP A 89 -25.13 -15.99 -8.97
CA ASP A 89 -23.65 -15.94 -9.08
C ASP A 89 -23.25 -14.58 -9.69
N ALA A 90 -22.52 -13.80 -8.92
CA ALA A 90 -22.08 -12.48 -9.34
C ALA A 90 -21.05 -12.56 -10.49
N GLY A 91 -20.24 -13.62 -10.55
CA GLY A 91 -19.26 -13.81 -11.62
C GLY A 91 -19.93 -13.97 -13.00
N LEU A 92 -21.10 -14.60 -13.05
CA LEU A 92 -21.87 -14.76 -14.29
C LEU A 92 -22.62 -13.50 -14.72
N LEU A 93 -23.06 -12.68 -13.76
CA LEU A 93 -23.89 -11.51 -14.03
C LEU A 93 -23.14 -10.18 -13.96
N GLU A 94 -21.97 -10.18 -13.29
CA GLU A 94 -21.11 -9.02 -13.13
C GLU A 94 -19.68 -9.38 -13.56
N PRO A 95 -19.36 -9.29 -14.86
CA PRO A 95 -18.06 -9.68 -15.40
C PRO A 95 -16.87 -8.95 -14.78
N ASP A 96 -17.06 -7.78 -14.15
CA ASP A 96 -16.04 -7.05 -13.41
C ASP A 96 -15.48 -7.86 -12.23
N ARG A 97 -16.24 -8.77 -11.65
CA ARG A 97 -15.74 -9.70 -10.64
C ARG A 97 -14.74 -10.70 -11.21
N LEU A 98 -14.99 -11.18 -12.44
CA LEU A 98 -14.03 -12.03 -13.15
C LEU A 98 -12.71 -11.28 -13.41
N GLY A 99 -12.79 -10.00 -13.75
CA GLY A 99 -11.61 -9.14 -13.92
C GLY A 99 -10.79 -8.92 -12.63
N ASP A 100 -11.30 -9.35 -11.47
CA ASP A 100 -10.59 -9.35 -10.20
C ASP A 100 -10.23 -10.78 -9.70
N THR A 101 -10.42 -11.78 -10.55
CA THR A 101 -9.97 -13.17 -10.34
C THR A 101 -8.65 -13.39 -11.05
N TYR A 102 -7.62 -13.77 -10.30
CA TYR A 102 -6.25 -13.89 -10.81
C TYR A 102 -5.37 -14.78 -9.96
N ASN A 103 -4.31 -15.23 -10.58
CA ASN A 103 -3.18 -15.89 -9.93
C ASN A 103 -1.91 -15.07 -10.16
N VAL A 104 -1.04 -14.99 -9.15
CA VAL A 104 0.33 -14.45 -9.27
C VAL A 104 1.28 -15.41 -8.58
N THR A 105 2.33 -15.80 -9.26
CA THR A 105 3.41 -16.64 -8.73
C THR A 105 4.74 -15.92 -8.85
N GLU A 106 5.60 -16.07 -7.84
CA GLU A 106 6.99 -15.62 -7.85
C GLU A 106 7.88 -16.69 -7.25
N GLU A 107 8.94 -17.03 -7.97
CA GLU A 107 10.04 -17.87 -7.50
C GLU A 107 11.30 -17.02 -7.44
N VAL A 108 11.95 -17.00 -6.28
CA VAL A 108 13.11 -16.15 -6.02
C VAL A 108 14.26 -16.98 -5.51
N THR A 109 15.35 -16.96 -6.24
CA THR A 109 16.63 -17.56 -5.82
C THR A 109 17.63 -16.45 -5.51
N THR A 110 18.19 -16.48 -4.32
CA THR A 110 19.21 -15.53 -3.86
C THR A 110 20.48 -16.26 -3.49
N LEU A 111 21.58 -15.95 -4.15
CA LEU A 111 22.93 -16.29 -3.72
C LEU A 111 23.53 -15.08 -3.00
N PHE A 112 24.16 -15.27 -1.85
CA PHE A 112 24.76 -14.18 -1.11
C PHE A 112 26.11 -14.55 -0.51
N ALA A 113 26.97 -13.53 -0.40
CA ALA A 113 28.23 -13.59 0.30
C ALA A 113 28.45 -12.31 1.11
N LYS A 114 29.01 -12.45 2.31
CA LYS A 114 29.34 -11.33 3.22
C LYS A 114 30.66 -11.61 3.93
N GLY A 115 31.50 -10.59 4.04
CA GLY A 115 32.68 -10.57 4.87
C GLY A 115 32.57 -9.51 5.94
N ASP A 116 32.71 -9.86 7.22
CA ASP A 116 32.85 -8.93 8.32
C ASP A 116 34.35 -8.64 8.54
N PHE A 117 34.72 -7.40 8.77
CA PHE A 117 36.11 -6.99 8.96
C PHE A 117 36.30 -6.10 10.18
N GLU A 118 37.50 -6.19 10.72
CA GLU A 118 37.99 -5.36 11.83
C GLU A 118 39.45 -5.00 11.58
N THR A 119 39.77 -3.71 11.68
CA THR A 119 41.13 -3.20 11.43
C THR A 119 41.36 -1.88 12.15
N GLN A 120 42.56 -1.32 11.99
CA GLN A 120 42.89 0.03 12.42
C GLN A 120 43.40 0.84 11.24
N VAL A 121 42.91 2.04 11.08
CA VAL A 121 43.34 3.01 10.07
C VAL A 121 43.78 4.28 10.75
N SER A 122 45.08 4.61 10.63
CA SER A 122 45.67 5.78 11.28
C SER A 122 45.46 5.81 12.80
N GLY A 123 45.38 4.66 13.45
CA GLY A 123 45.16 4.51 14.90
C GLY A 123 43.69 4.47 15.32
N PHE A 124 42.75 4.68 14.43
CA PHE A 124 41.31 4.58 14.70
C PHE A 124 40.81 3.14 14.48
N PRO A 125 40.10 2.55 15.43
CA PRO A 125 39.39 1.29 15.21
C PRO A 125 38.34 1.40 14.09
N VAL A 126 38.37 0.46 13.18
CA VAL A 126 37.43 0.40 12.04
C VAL A 126 36.83 -0.99 11.97
N THR A 127 35.51 -1.04 12.03
CA THR A 127 34.73 -2.29 11.87
C THR A 127 33.74 -2.15 10.73
N GLY A 128 33.36 -3.25 10.14
CA GLY A 128 32.36 -3.18 9.09
C GLY A 128 32.08 -4.51 8.42
N ASN A 129 31.32 -4.43 7.35
CA ASN A 129 31.09 -5.54 6.46
C ASN A 129 30.95 -5.11 5.02
N VAL A 130 31.33 -5.98 4.12
CA VAL A 130 31.07 -5.90 2.68
C VAL A 130 30.28 -7.13 2.27
N GLY A 131 29.24 -6.93 1.47
CA GLY A 131 28.37 -8.00 1.05
C GLY A 131 27.92 -7.83 -0.39
N MET A 132 27.43 -8.93 -0.95
CA MET A 132 26.78 -8.95 -2.26
C MET A 132 25.69 -9.99 -2.29
N GLN A 133 24.62 -9.71 -3.02
CA GLN A 133 23.58 -10.67 -3.32
C GLN A 133 23.32 -10.70 -4.83
N TYR A 134 23.16 -11.89 -5.37
CA TYR A 134 22.62 -12.10 -6.69
C TYR A 134 21.21 -12.68 -6.53
N VAL A 135 20.22 -11.96 -7.01
CA VAL A 135 18.80 -12.31 -6.88
C VAL A 135 18.25 -12.58 -8.27
N LYS A 136 17.79 -13.81 -8.52
CA LYS A 136 17.02 -14.19 -9.72
C LYS A 136 15.55 -14.34 -9.32
N THR A 137 14.66 -13.74 -10.11
CA THR A 137 13.21 -13.82 -9.91
C THR A 137 12.56 -14.29 -11.20
N ASP A 138 11.73 -15.32 -11.10
CA ASP A 138 10.82 -15.78 -12.13
C ASP A 138 9.39 -15.46 -11.65
N GLN A 139 8.62 -14.71 -12.46
CA GLN A 139 7.31 -14.16 -12.11
C GLN A 139 6.32 -14.48 -13.21
N ALA A 140 5.12 -14.92 -12.83
CA ALA A 140 4.02 -15.16 -13.75
C ALA A 140 2.68 -14.76 -13.13
N SER A 141 1.73 -14.39 -13.98
CA SER A 141 0.35 -14.14 -13.58
C SER A 141 -0.61 -14.58 -14.68
N SER A 142 -1.70 -15.19 -14.26
CA SER A 142 -2.85 -15.50 -15.11
C SER A 142 -4.13 -14.92 -14.50
N GLY A 143 -5.14 -14.70 -15.33
CA GLY A 143 -6.41 -14.16 -14.88
C GLY A 143 -7.38 -13.93 -16.02
N TYR A 144 -8.42 -13.16 -15.75
CA TYR A 144 -9.47 -12.88 -16.71
C TYR A 144 -9.57 -11.38 -16.99
N ILE A 145 -9.86 -11.04 -18.25
CA ILE A 145 -10.32 -9.71 -18.62
C ILE A 145 -11.84 -9.74 -18.71
N GLY A 146 -12.50 -9.14 -17.73
CA GLY A 146 -13.95 -8.98 -17.74
C GLY A 146 -14.36 -7.82 -18.63
N VAL A 147 -15.50 -7.93 -19.33
CA VAL A 147 -16.03 -6.83 -20.13
C VAL A 147 -17.23 -6.25 -19.41
N VAL A 148 -17.17 -4.97 -19.03
CA VAL A 148 -18.15 -4.30 -18.16
C VAL A 148 -18.78 -3.08 -18.82
N GLY A 149 -19.91 -2.62 -18.26
CA GLY A 149 -20.59 -1.40 -18.72
C GLY A 149 -21.56 -1.60 -19.88
N SER A 150 -21.58 -2.79 -20.47
CA SER A 150 -22.55 -3.19 -21.47
C SER A 150 -22.79 -4.70 -21.37
N ASN A 151 -24.03 -5.13 -21.22
CA ASN A 151 -24.38 -6.56 -21.24
C ASN A 151 -24.11 -7.23 -22.59
N PHE A 152 -23.60 -6.49 -23.55
CA PHE A 152 -23.40 -6.91 -24.93
C PHE A 152 -21.94 -6.97 -25.36
N ALA A 153 -21.04 -6.39 -24.55
CA ALA A 153 -19.62 -6.42 -24.87
C ALA A 153 -19.04 -7.80 -24.57
N VAL A 154 -18.27 -8.32 -25.48
CA VAL A 154 -17.61 -9.64 -25.42
C VAL A 154 -16.21 -9.54 -25.97
N CYS A 155 -15.41 -10.57 -25.76
CA CYS A 155 -14.12 -10.71 -26.39
C CYS A 155 -14.05 -11.93 -27.32
N ASP A 156 -13.12 -11.87 -28.25
CA ASP A 156 -12.62 -12.98 -29.02
C ASP A 156 -11.12 -13.10 -28.67
N ALA A 157 -10.79 -14.06 -27.82
CA ALA A 157 -9.52 -14.12 -27.14
C ALA A 157 -8.33 -14.42 -28.08
N ASN A 158 -8.59 -15.16 -29.14
CA ASN A 158 -7.58 -15.63 -30.10
C ASN A 158 -7.83 -15.12 -31.52
N ASN A 159 -8.80 -14.22 -31.70
CA ASN A 159 -9.21 -13.66 -32.99
C ASN A 159 -9.63 -14.73 -34.02
N ASP A 160 -10.26 -15.80 -33.54
CA ASP A 160 -10.78 -16.89 -34.37
C ASP A 160 -12.24 -16.65 -34.83
N LYS A 161 -12.80 -15.48 -34.48
CA LYS A 161 -14.19 -15.05 -34.75
C LYS A 161 -15.23 -15.84 -33.94
N GLN A 162 -14.80 -16.50 -32.88
CA GLN A 162 -15.72 -17.08 -31.88
C GLN A 162 -15.83 -16.12 -30.69
N VAL A 163 -16.96 -16.10 -30.07
CA VAL A 163 -17.25 -15.25 -28.93
C VAL A 163 -16.89 -15.98 -27.65
N ASP A 164 -15.96 -15.41 -26.88
CA ASP A 164 -15.63 -15.89 -25.54
C ASP A 164 -16.39 -15.08 -24.49
N ALA A 165 -16.91 -15.76 -23.48
CA ALA A 165 -17.58 -15.08 -22.36
C ALA A 165 -16.62 -14.23 -21.54
N VAL A 166 -15.34 -14.60 -21.51
CA VAL A 166 -14.23 -13.90 -20.86
C VAL A 166 -12.94 -14.14 -21.61
N CYS A 167 -12.06 -13.14 -21.66
CA CYS A 167 -10.72 -13.32 -22.17
C CYS A 167 -9.78 -13.77 -21.05
N VAL A 168 -9.19 -14.94 -21.21
CA VAL A 168 -8.07 -15.40 -20.36
C VAL A 168 -6.81 -14.64 -20.78
N THR A 169 -6.00 -14.27 -19.82
CA THR A 169 -4.71 -13.64 -20.03
C THR A 169 -3.66 -14.29 -19.16
N GLU A 170 -2.48 -14.50 -19.71
CA GLU A 170 -1.32 -15.06 -19.01
C GLU A 170 -0.05 -14.39 -19.49
N GLN A 171 0.78 -13.95 -18.56
CA GLN A 171 2.07 -13.34 -18.85
C GLN A 171 3.10 -13.73 -17.80
N SER A 172 4.36 -13.82 -18.23
CA SER A 172 5.49 -14.14 -17.35
C SER A 172 6.72 -13.32 -17.71
N THR A 173 7.59 -13.12 -16.73
CA THR A 173 8.88 -12.47 -16.89
C THR A 173 9.91 -13.06 -15.96
N SER A 174 11.19 -12.95 -16.34
CA SER A 174 12.32 -13.30 -15.49
C SER A 174 13.32 -12.16 -15.49
N TYR A 175 13.86 -11.86 -14.32
CA TYR A 175 14.87 -10.80 -14.16
C TYR A 175 15.85 -11.13 -13.06
N ASN A 176 16.98 -10.43 -13.03
CA ASN A 176 17.99 -10.60 -12.01
C ASN A 176 18.54 -9.25 -11.54
N HIS A 177 19.02 -9.24 -10.29
CA HIS A 177 19.63 -8.07 -9.67
C HIS A 177 20.91 -8.46 -8.96
N PHE A 178 21.88 -7.54 -9.02
CA PHE A 178 23.10 -7.60 -8.25
C PHE A 178 23.06 -6.48 -7.20
N LEU A 179 23.12 -6.87 -5.92
CA LEU A 179 22.89 -5.99 -4.78
C LEU A 179 24.15 -5.95 -3.90
N PRO A 180 25.10 -5.04 -4.17
CA PRO A 180 26.25 -4.82 -3.30
C PRO A 180 25.85 -4.06 -2.04
N SER A 181 26.60 -4.26 -0.96
CA SER A 181 26.48 -3.53 0.29
C SER A 181 27.83 -3.33 0.96
N LEU A 182 28.01 -2.16 1.58
CA LEU A 182 29.15 -1.80 2.41
C LEU A 182 28.64 -1.06 3.65
N ASN A 183 29.10 -1.47 4.82
CA ASN A 183 28.90 -0.74 6.07
C ASN A 183 30.25 -0.59 6.76
N VAL A 184 30.57 0.61 7.20
CA VAL A 184 31.80 0.94 7.89
C VAL A 184 31.48 1.76 9.14
N SER A 185 32.07 1.41 10.25
CA SER A 185 32.02 2.15 11.51
C SER A 185 33.44 2.47 11.95
N VAL A 186 33.72 3.74 12.17
CA VAL A 186 34.99 4.24 12.65
C VAL A 186 34.79 4.85 14.04
N GLU A 187 35.49 4.37 15.03
CA GLU A 187 35.55 4.99 16.34
C GLU A 187 36.61 6.11 16.30
N VAL A 188 36.11 7.37 16.23
CA VAL A 188 36.97 8.56 16.04
C VAL A 188 37.48 9.15 17.34
N ALA A 189 36.85 8.84 18.47
CA ALA A 189 37.26 9.09 19.84
C ALA A 189 36.49 8.12 20.74
N ASP A 190 36.84 8.08 22.04
CA ASP A 190 36.15 7.24 23.01
C ASP A 190 34.63 7.46 22.93
N ASP A 191 33.86 6.40 22.68
CA ASP A 191 32.39 6.41 22.56
C ASP A 191 31.83 7.32 21.44
N GLN A 192 32.67 7.71 20.45
CA GLN A 192 32.24 8.50 19.30
C GLN A 192 32.47 7.75 17.99
N PHE A 193 31.41 7.60 17.22
CA PHE A 193 31.41 6.81 15.99
C PHE A 193 31.00 7.64 14.80
N VAL A 194 31.70 7.46 13.69
CA VAL A 194 31.24 7.85 12.36
C VAL A 194 30.87 6.57 11.60
N ARG A 195 29.64 6.49 11.11
CA ARG A 195 29.16 5.35 10.35
C ARG A 195 28.85 5.77 8.93
N PHE A 196 29.26 4.95 7.99
CA PHE A 196 28.93 5.08 6.58
C PHE A 196 28.33 3.79 6.07
N ALA A 197 27.22 3.88 5.32
CA ALA A 197 26.64 2.77 4.61
C ALA A 197 26.39 3.14 3.15
N ALA A 198 26.65 2.20 2.25
CA ALA A 198 26.30 2.29 0.84
C ALA A 198 25.76 0.94 0.38
N ASN A 199 24.58 0.93 -0.22
CA ASN A 199 23.99 -0.31 -0.69
C ASN A 199 23.02 -0.09 -1.84
N LYS A 200 22.79 -1.16 -2.60
CA LYS A 200 21.73 -1.26 -3.59
C LYS A 200 20.64 -2.18 -3.05
N THR A 201 19.39 -1.72 -3.09
CA THR A 201 18.23 -2.48 -2.61
C THR A 201 17.15 -2.58 -3.66
N ILE A 202 16.34 -3.63 -3.54
CA ILE A 202 15.12 -3.79 -4.32
C ILE A 202 13.92 -4.02 -3.39
N SER A 203 12.76 -3.54 -3.83
CA SER A 203 11.46 -3.83 -3.20
C SER A 203 10.49 -4.26 -4.28
N ARG A 204 9.91 -5.45 -4.12
CA ARG A 204 8.99 -6.00 -5.12
C ARG A 204 7.72 -5.19 -5.22
N ALA A 205 7.18 -5.10 -6.44
CA ALA A 205 5.87 -4.50 -6.67
C ALA A 205 4.78 -5.23 -5.87
N ARG A 206 3.68 -4.56 -5.64
CA ARG A 206 2.52 -5.15 -4.97
C ARG A 206 1.92 -6.24 -5.84
N ILE A 207 1.48 -7.34 -5.22
CA ILE A 207 0.89 -8.49 -5.95
C ILE A 207 -0.34 -8.08 -6.77
N ASP A 208 -1.16 -7.15 -6.25
CA ASP A 208 -2.34 -6.66 -6.96
C ASP A 208 -2.00 -5.77 -8.17
N GLN A 209 -0.81 -5.18 -8.22
CA GLN A 209 -0.29 -4.46 -9.38
C GLN A 209 0.26 -5.41 -10.46
N MET A 210 0.74 -6.59 -10.05
CA MET A 210 1.30 -7.63 -10.93
C MET A 210 0.26 -8.59 -11.51
N LYS A 211 -1.02 -8.44 -11.19
CA LYS A 211 -2.08 -9.29 -11.72
C LYS A 211 -2.25 -9.12 -13.23
N ALA A 212 -2.42 -10.21 -13.96
CA ALA A 212 -2.76 -10.18 -15.37
C ALA A 212 -4.21 -9.77 -15.62
N SER A 213 -5.10 -9.97 -14.63
CA SER A 213 -6.51 -9.71 -14.74
C SER A 213 -6.86 -8.22 -14.78
N GLY A 214 -8.01 -7.92 -15.34
CA GLY A 214 -8.52 -6.58 -15.44
C GLY A 214 -9.91 -6.53 -16.09
N PHE A 215 -10.28 -5.37 -16.57
CA PHE A 215 -11.55 -5.21 -17.26
C PHE A 215 -11.47 -4.21 -18.41
N VAL A 216 -12.30 -4.44 -19.38
CA VAL A 216 -12.59 -3.58 -20.52
C VAL A 216 -13.99 -3.01 -20.32
N LYS A 217 -14.13 -1.71 -20.53
CA LYS A 217 -15.41 -1.01 -20.48
C LYS A 217 -15.69 -0.36 -21.82
N PHE A 218 -16.94 -0.45 -22.24
CA PHE A 218 -17.49 0.31 -23.36
C PHE A 218 -18.53 1.30 -22.83
N ASP A 219 -18.31 2.60 -23.08
CA ASP A 219 -19.25 3.65 -22.73
C ASP A 219 -20.24 3.86 -23.88
N GLN A 220 -21.54 3.74 -23.60
CA GLN A 220 -22.59 3.91 -24.60
C GLN A 220 -22.95 5.36 -24.91
N ASN A 221 -22.12 6.33 -24.48
CA ASN A 221 -22.31 7.74 -24.80
C ASN A 221 -22.17 7.95 -26.30
N ILE A 222 -23.23 8.46 -26.94
CA ILE A 222 -23.32 8.72 -28.38
C ILE A 222 -22.19 9.63 -28.88
N ASP A 223 -21.82 10.63 -28.09
CA ASP A 223 -20.77 11.60 -28.49
C ASP A 223 -19.41 10.93 -28.58
N LEU A 224 -19.16 9.89 -27.81
CA LEU A 224 -17.93 9.09 -27.86
C LEU A 224 -17.97 8.03 -28.97
N ILE A 225 -19.14 7.46 -29.23
CA ILE A 225 -19.32 6.41 -30.25
C ILE A 225 -19.21 7.01 -31.68
N ALA A 226 -19.67 8.25 -31.87
CA ALA A 226 -19.70 8.93 -33.16
C ALA A 226 -18.34 9.53 -33.60
N ILE A 227 -17.31 9.38 -32.79
CA ILE A 227 -15.98 9.94 -33.09
C ILE A 227 -15.31 9.15 -34.25
N PRO A 228 -14.60 9.83 -35.17
CA PRO A 228 -13.86 9.15 -36.21
C PRO A 228 -12.87 8.13 -35.69
N ASN A 229 -12.76 6.98 -36.34
CA ASN A 229 -11.84 5.89 -35.95
C ASN A 229 -10.37 6.21 -36.28
N THR A 230 -9.84 7.21 -35.60
CA THR A 230 -8.42 7.60 -35.68
C THR A 230 -7.87 7.90 -34.29
N THR A 231 -6.60 7.66 -34.08
CA THR A 231 -5.93 7.99 -32.81
C THR A 231 -6.03 9.48 -32.46
N ALA A 232 -5.83 10.36 -33.45
CA ALA A 232 -5.93 11.80 -33.27
C ALA A 232 -7.34 12.27 -32.83
N ALA A 233 -8.40 11.66 -33.37
CA ALA A 233 -9.75 11.99 -32.96
C ALA A 233 -10.04 11.49 -31.53
N VAL A 234 -9.56 10.28 -31.18
CA VAL A 234 -9.68 9.72 -29.85
C VAL A 234 -8.91 10.58 -28.82
N GLU A 235 -7.72 11.04 -29.13
CA GLU A 235 -6.94 11.94 -28.27
C GLU A 235 -7.64 13.30 -28.06
N GLN A 236 -8.31 13.81 -29.06
CA GLN A 236 -8.96 15.12 -29.03
C GLN A 236 -10.35 15.07 -28.35
N TYR A 237 -11.14 14.02 -28.59
CA TYR A 237 -12.57 14.00 -28.24
C TYR A 237 -12.92 12.89 -27.23
N GLY A 238 -11.98 11.98 -26.94
CA GLY A 238 -12.19 10.81 -26.07
C GLY A 238 -12.53 9.55 -26.87
N THR A 239 -13.01 8.52 -26.19
CA THR A 239 -13.32 7.19 -26.76
C THR A 239 -14.33 6.45 -25.87
N PRO A 240 -15.18 5.60 -26.46
CA PRO A 240 -16.06 4.73 -25.67
C PRO A 240 -15.29 3.58 -24.98
N TRP A 241 -14.10 3.24 -25.46
CA TRP A 241 -13.31 2.13 -24.94
C TRP A 241 -12.30 2.53 -23.89
N SER A 242 -12.29 1.80 -22.79
CA SER A 242 -11.23 1.85 -21.79
C SER A 242 -10.90 0.46 -21.26
N LYS A 243 -9.63 0.23 -20.93
CA LYS A 243 -9.13 -0.99 -20.31
C LYS A 243 -8.36 -0.62 -19.04
N PHE A 244 -8.53 -1.41 -18.01
CA PHE A 244 -7.70 -1.37 -16.82
C PHE A 244 -7.23 -2.79 -16.50
N ALA A 245 -5.93 -2.98 -16.27
CA ALA A 245 -5.37 -4.24 -15.78
C ALA A 245 -4.11 -3.98 -14.95
N GLY A 246 -3.65 -4.98 -14.21
CA GLY A 246 -2.30 -4.96 -13.65
C GLY A 246 -1.25 -5.17 -14.73
N ASN A 247 0.00 -5.31 -14.31
CA ASN A 247 1.12 -5.56 -15.22
C ASN A 247 2.02 -6.68 -14.65
N PRO A 248 1.90 -7.91 -15.15
CA PRO A 248 2.75 -9.03 -14.73
C PRO A 248 4.24 -8.85 -15.05
N LEU A 249 4.59 -7.87 -15.89
CA LEU A 249 5.97 -7.62 -16.33
C LEU A 249 6.69 -6.59 -15.44
N LEU A 250 6.05 -6.08 -14.40
CA LEU A 250 6.64 -5.11 -13.47
C LEU A 250 7.92 -5.66 -12.84
N LYS A 251 8.96 -4.83 -12.87
CA LYS A 251 10.20 -5.06 -12.13
C LYS A 251 10.12 -4.48 -10.73
N PRO A 252 10.96 -4.95 -9.80
CA PRO A 252 11.01 -4.36 -8.47
C PRO A 252 11.38 -2.88 -8.50
N LEU A 253 10.91 -2.15 -7.49
CA LEU A 253 11.48 -0.86 -7.13
C LEU A 253 12.96 -1.07 -6.79
N GLU A 254 13.82 -0.19 -7.29
CA GLU A 254 15.27 -0.28 -7.12
C GLU A 254 15.83 1.05 -6.62
N SER A 255 16.74 0.99 -5.65
CA SER A 255 17.37 2.19 -5.14
C SER A 255 18.85 1.97 -4.78
N ASN A 256 19.68 3.01 -5.05
CA ASN A 256 21.02 3.14 -4.51
C ASN A 256 20.97 4.03 -3.28
N ASN A 257 21.43 3.53 -2.13
CA ASN A 257 21.31 4.22 -0.85
C ASN A 257 22.68 4.56 -0.30
N PHE A 258 22.78 5.75 0.30
CA PHE A 258 23.97 6.26 0.98
C PHE A 258 23.53 6.89 2.29
N ASP A 259 24.17 6.47 3.38
CA ASP A 259 23.89 6.93 4.73
C ASP A 259 25.20 7.33 5.41
N LEU A 260 25.18 8.44 6.13
CA LEU A 260 26.29 8.91 6.97
C LEU A 260 25.74 9.35 8.32
N ALA A 261 26.27 8.80 9.39
CA ALA A 261 25.85 9.14 10.75
C ALA A 261 27.06 9.43 11.65
N PHE A 262 26.86 10.33 12.59
CA PHE A 262 27.73 10.56 13.73
C PHE A 262 26.95 10.24 15.01
N GLU A 263 27.57 9.48 15.90
CA GLU A 263 26.99 9.06 17.17
C GLU A 263 27.98 9.37 18.30
N ASN A 264 27.48 9.93 19.39
CA ASN A 264 28.23 10.17 20.59
C ASN A 264 27.46 9.60 21.78
N TYR A 265 28.06 8.66 22.48
CA TYR A 265 27.58 8.04 23.71
C TYR A 265 28.34 8.62 24.87
N PHE A 266 27.68 9.19 25.84
CA PHE A 266 28.31 9.91 26.95
C PHE A 266 27.90 9.45 28.34
N ASP A 267 27.12 8.40 28.41
CA ASP A 267 26.73 7.68 29.63
C ASP A 267 26.11 6.32 29.29
N GLU A 268 25.77 5.50 30.30
CA GLU A 268 25.09 4.24 30.12
C GLU A 268 23.74 4.42 29.37
N GLU A 269 23.08 5.58 29.54
CA GLU A 269 21.79 5.90 28.94
C GLU A 269 21.81 7.11 28.00
N GLY A 270 22.90 7.89 28.01
CA GLY A 270 23.00 9.17 27.29
C GLY A 270 23.62 9.01 25.91
N TYR A 271 22.95 9.50 24.87
CA TYR A 271 23.51 9.58 23.52
C TYR A 271 22.90 10.69 22.68
N VAL A 272 23.65 11.11 21.67
CA VAL A 272 23.20 11.98 20.58
C VAL A 272 23.67 11.37 19.27
N SER A 273 22.76 11.29 18.29
CA SER A 273 23.04 10.82 16.93
C SER A 273 22.50 11.81 15.91
N ALA A 274 23.32 12.11 14.90
CA ALA A 274 22.91 12.89 13.73
C ALA A 274 23.23 12.09 12.46
N ALA A 275 22.27 11.94 11.57
CA ALA A 275 22.43 11.21 10.33
C ALA A 275 21.91 12.02 9.14
N VAL A 276 22.52 11.80 7.98
CA VAL A 276 22.03 12.25 6.68
C VAL A 276 21.98 11.08 5.74
N PHE A 277 20.98 11.06 4.88
CA PHE A 277 20.82 9.97 3.90
C PHE A 277 20.41 10.50 2.52
N TYR A 278 20.79 9.74 1.51
CA TYR A 278 20.40 9.94 0.12
C TYR A 278 20.08 8.61 -0.52
N LYS A 279 18.89 8.51 -1.14
CA LYS A 279 18.42 7.35 -1.88
C LYS A 279 18.09 7.78 -3.30
N ASP A 280 18.84 7.25 -4.26
CA ASP A 280 18.60 7.41 -5.68
C ASP A 280 17.64 6.30 -6.12
N LEU A 281 16.41 6.68 -6.46
CA LEU A 281 15.37 5.75 -6.93
C LEU A 281 15.56 5.53 -8.43
N VAL A 282 16.07 4.37 -8.78
CA VAL A 282 16.42 4.00 -10.17
C VAL A 282 15.20 3.49 -10.90
N ASN A 283 14.31 2.81 -10.19
CA ASN A 283 13.07 2.27 -10.72
C ASN A 283 11.95 2.41 -9.70
N TRP A 284 10.87 3.10 -10.10
CA TRP A 284 9.66 3.29 -9.33
C TRP A 284 8.43 2.94 -10.17
N THR A 285 7.42 2.34 -9.56
CA THR A 285 6.16 2.00 -10.24
C THR A 285 5.21 3.19 -10.21
N ARG A 286 4.61 3.51 -11.35
CA ARG A 286 3.57 4.53 -11.50
C ARG A 286 2.37 4.02 -12.28
N ASP A 287 1.30 4.81 -12.30
CA ASP A 287 0.19 4.62 -13.21
C ASP A 287 0.61 5.04 -14.62
N GLY A 288 0.41 4.16 -15.59
CA GLY A 288 0.61 4.39 -17.01
C GLY A 288 -0.71 4.45 -17.76
N ASN A 289 -0.74 5.15 -18.87
CA ASN A 289 -1.89 5.22 -19.76
C ASN A 289 -1.43 5.29 -21.20
N LYS A 290 -1.95 4.41 -22.06
CA LYS A 290 -1.61 4.39 -23.47
C LYS A 290 -2.83 4.08 -24.34
N LEU A 291 -2.79 4.55 -25.58
CA LEU A 291 -3.75 4.15 -26.61
C LEU A 291 -3.44 2.74 -27.11
N ILE A 292 -4.47 1.90 -27.18
CA ILE A 292 -4.43 0.57 -27.78
C ILE A 292 -5.57 0.39 -28.77
N ASN A 293 -5.41 -0.59 -29.66
CA ASN A 293 -6.48 -1.00 -30.56
C ASN A 293 -7.29 -2.13 -29.92
N PHE A 294 -8.56 -1.90 -29.61
CA PHE A 294 -9.43 -2.87 -28.95
C PHE A 294 -9.88 -4.01 -29.89
N THR A 295 -9.72 -3.88 -31.19
CA THR A 295 -9.98 -4.99 -32.14
C THR A 295 -8.73 -5.87 -32.37
N ASN A 296 -7.60 -5.52 -31.82
CA ASN A 296 -6.37 -6.29 -31.81
C ASN A 296 -5.51 -5.82 -30.62
N ASP A 297 -5.88 -6.25 -29.42
CA ASP A 297 -5.18 -5.85 -28.19
C ASP A 297 -3.84 -6.57 -28.06
N GLU A 298 -2.78 -5.90 -28.47
CA GLU A 298 -1.40 -6.42 -28.37
C GLU A 298 -0.98 -6.72 -26.93
N THR A 299 -1.66 -6.14 -25.93
CA THR A 299 -1.38 -6.39 -24.51
C THR A 299 -2.08 -7.64 -23.99
N ASN A 300 -2.91 -8.29 -24.82
CA ASN A 300 -3.58 -9.54 -24.51
C ASN A 300 -3.67 -10.44 -25.76
N ALA A 301 -2.54 -10.86 -26.29
CA ALA A 301 -2.42 -11.83 -27.37
C ALA A 301 -3.26 -11.50 -28.64
N GLY A 302 -3.53 -10.22 -28.90
CA GLY A 302 -4.31 -9.78 -30.06
C GLY A 302 -5.82 -9.93 -29.89
N ALA A 303 -6.30 -10.03 -28.65
CA ALA A 303 -7.73 -10.14 -28.35
C ALA A 303 -8.55 -9.03 -29.01
N ASN A 304 -9.74 -9.39 -29.51
CA ASN A 304 -10.68 -8.50 -30.14
C ASN A 304 -11.88 -8.29 -29.18
N TYR A 305 -12.11 -7.04 -28.77
CA TYR A 305 -13.28 -6.65 -27.95
C TYR A 305 -14.31 -5.99 -28.86
N PHE A 306 -15.54 -6.44 -28.76
CA PHE A 306 -16.64 -5.92 -29.56
C PHE A 306 -17.98 -6.04 -28.84
N ILE A 307 -18.98 -5.38 -29.37
CA ILE A 307 -20.36 -5.46 -28.87
C ILE A 307 -21.21 -6.16 -29.91
N PRO A 308 -21.59 -7.44 -29.69
CA PRO A 308 -22.42 -8.17 -30.61
C PRO A 308 -23.75 -7.46 -30.81
N GLY A 309 -24.26 -7.49 -32.04
CA GLY A 309 -25.51 -6.82 -32.41
C GLY A 309 -25.42 -5.30 -32.48
N PHE A 310 -24.52 -4.65 -31.73
CA PHE A 310 -24.27 -3.22 -31.88
C PHE A 310 -23.51 -2.92 -33.18
N HIS A 311 -22.41 -3.60 -33.41
CA HIS A 311 -21.64 -3.46 -34.64
C HIS A 311 -22.42 -3.92 -35.86
N ASP A 312 -23.14 -5.03 -35.78
CA ASP A 312 -23.94 -5.54 -36.85
C ASP A 312 -25.13 -4.61 -37.18
N ARG A 313 -25.74 -4.04 -36.17
CA ARG A 313 -26.89 -3.14 -36.36
C ARG A 313 -26.52 -1.77 -36.86
N ILE A 314 -25.38 -1.27 -36.50
CA ILE A 314 -24.84 -0.04 -37.10
C ILE A 314 -24.47 -0.27 -38.56
N ILE A 315 -24.02 -1.47 -38.91
CA ILE A 315 -23.62 -1.84 -40.28
C ILE A 315 -24.85 -2.20 -41.15
N ASP A 316 -25.78 -2.99 -40.60
CA ASP A 316 -26.85 -3.60 -41.39
C ASP A 316 -28.17 -2.86 -41.36
N GLN A 317 -28.48 -2.07 -40.36
CA GLN A 317 -29.74 -1.32 -40.23
C GLN A 317 -30.96 -2.00 -40.85
N ASP A 318 -31.32 -3.14 -40.30
CA ASP A 318 -32.43 -3.95 -40.82
C ASP A 318 -33.82 -3.45 -40.39
N GLY A 319 -33.88 -2.31 -39.70
CA GLY A 319 -35.10 -1.73 -39.18
C GLY A 319 -35.61 -2.38 -37.90
N THR A 320 -34.82 -3.27 -37.27
CA THR A 320 -35.15 -3.83 -35.95
C THR A 320 -34.51 -3.00 -34.84
N TYR A 321 -35.28 -2.59 -33.84
CA TYR A 321 -34.82 -1.81 -32.72
C TYR A 321 -33.98 -2.68 -31.76
N GLY A 322 -32.76 -2.24 -31.50
CA GLY A 322 -31.90 -2.81 -30.51
C GLY A 322 -31.27 -1.75 -29.62
N PRO A 323 -30.43 -2.10 -28.65
CA PRO A 323 -29.81 -1.15 -27.75
C PRO A 323 -29.03 -0.03 -28.47
N ALA A 324 -28.47 -0.31 -29.64
CA ALA A 324 -27.78 0.67 -30.46
C ALA A 324 -28.72 1.65 -31.19
N ASP A 325 -29.92 1.19 -31.57
CA ASP A 325 -30.87 2.01 -32.31
C ASP A 325 -31.49 3.12 -31.44
N ILE A 326 -31.39 3.01 -30.15
CA ILE A 326 -31.86 4.03 -29.22
C ILE A 326 -31.05 5.34 -29.38
N PHE A 327 -29.83 5.24 -29.81
CA PHE A 327 -28.86 6.37 -29.88
C PHE A 327 -28.73 6.94 -31.29
N TYR A 328 -29.24 6.28 -32.32
CA TYR A 328 -29.05 6.71 -33.72
C TYR A 328 -30.38 6.83 -34.44
N ALA A 329 -30.51 7.87 -35.23
CA ALA A 329 -31.64 7.94 -36.18
C ALA A 329 -31.53 6.79 -37.17
N ALA A 330 -32.69 6.16 -37.51
CA ALA A 330 -32.75 5.10 -38.51
C ALA A 330 -32.08 5.56 -39.81
N GLY A 331 -31.10 4.78 -40.31
CA GLY A 331 -30.37 5.12 -41.53
C GLY A 331 -28.96 5.68 -41.31
N SER A 332 -28.53 5.94 -40.07
CA SER A 332 -27.17 6.44 -39.76
C SER A 332 -26.21 5.26 -39.59
N LYS A 333 -25.14 5.25 -40.36
CA LYS A 333 -24.03 4.30 -40.18
C LYS A 333 -22.94 4.94 -39.30
N VAL A 334 -22.80 4.48 -38.08
CA VAL A 334 -21.76 4.93 -37.18
C VAL A 334 -20.98 3.71 -36.70
N THR A 335 -19.70 3.70 -36.94
CA THR A 335 -18.79 2.67 -36.46
C THR A 335 -18.01 3.28 -35.28
N PRO A 336 -18.08 2.70 -34.08
CA PRO A 336 -17.28 3.18 -32.95
C PRO A 336 -15.79 3.16 -33.28
N PRO A 337 -14.97 4.06 -32.69
CA PRO A 337 -13.54 3.98 -32.85
C PRO A 337 -13.01 2.67 -32.24
N ASN A 338 -12.02 2.08 -32.88
CA ASN A 338 -11.35 0.87 -32.38
C ASN A 338 -10.30 1.18 -31.32
N TYR A 339 -9.90 2.44 -31.19
CA TYR A 339 -8.87 2.87 -30.27
C TYR A 339 -9.45 3.34 -28.95
N GLY A 340 -8.73 3.06 -27.86
CA GLY A 340 -9.12 3.51 -26.54
C GLY A 340 -7.93 3.46 -25.57
N TYR A 341 -8.17 3.92 -24.36
CA TYR A 341 -7.14 4.02 -23.35
C TYR A 341 -7.01 2.77 -22.51
N PHE A 342 -5.77 2.31 -22.38
CA PHE A 342 -5.36 1.28 -21.44
C PHE A 342 -4.60 1.90 -20.28
N SER A 343 -5.22 1.87 -19.09
CA SER A 343 -4.60 2.26 -17.83
C SER A 343 -4.01 1.02 -17.14
N TYR A 344 -2.74 1.10 -16.78
CA TYR A 344 -1.98 -0.01 -16.21
C TYR A 344 -0.89 0.52 -15.27
N PHE A 345 -0.16 -0.39 -14.62
CA PHE A 345 1.03 -0.01 -13.86
C PHE A 345 2.27 -0.18 -14.73
N GLU A 346 3.16 0.80 -14.70
CA GLU A 346 4.45 0.75 -15.38
C GLU A 346 5.60 1.06 -14.43
N ASP A 347 6.76 0.52 -14.73
CA ASP A 347 8.01 0.80 -14.03
C ASP A 347 8.88 1.78 -14.81
N GLY A 348 10.00 2.22 -14.20
CA GLY A 348 10.99 3.07 -14.85
C GLY A 348 10.98 4.54 -14.43
N LEU A 349 10.02 4.97 -13.60
CA LEU A 349 10.05 6.31 -13.02
C LEU A 349 11.22 6.42 -12.04
N LYS A 350 11.98 7.50 -12.13
CA LYS A 350 13.12 7.79 -11.25
C LYS A 350 12.72 8.82 -10.20
N GLY A 351 13.60 8.99 -9.22
CA GLY A 351 13.39 10.00 -8.19
C GLY A 351 14.51 9.99 -7.17
N SER A 352 14.34 10.77 -6.10
CA SER A 352 15.26 10.76 -4.98
C SER A 352 14.54 10.94 -3.66
N VAL A 353 15.13 10.38 -2.62
CA VAL A 353 14.74 10.62 -1.23
C VAL A 353 16.00 11.04 -0.48
N LYS A 354 15.99 12.22 0.12
CA LYS A 354 17.10 12.72 0.92
C LYS A 354 16.57 13.28 2.22
N GLY A 355 17.40 13.24 3.27
CA GLY A 355 16.93 13.74 4.54
C GLY A 355 18.02 13.78 5.59
N ALA A 356 17.61 14.26 6.76
CA ALA A 356 18.43 14.32 7.94
C ALA A 356 17.63 13.87 9.15
N GLU A 357 18.31 13.19 10.07
CA GLU A 357 17.75 12.69 11.32
C GLU A 357 18.61 13.14 12.48
N LEU A 358 17.98 13.59 13.54
CA LEU A 358 18.60 13.87 14.82
C LEU A 358 17.87 13.07 15.89
N THR A 359 18.62 12.33 16.69
CA THR A 359 18.08 11.58 17.84
C THR A 359 18.95 11.83 19.05
N ALA A 360 18.31 12.01 20.19
CA ALA A 360 19.03 12.21 21.45
C ALA A 360 18.25 11.59 22.62
N ASN A 361 18.98 11.04 23.57
CA ASN A 361 18.51 10.74 24.91
C ASN A 361 19.49 11.37 25.90
N VAL A 362 19.04 12.34 26.69
CA VAL A 362 19.89 13.16 27.56
C VAL A 362 19.35 13.10 28.99
N PRO A 363 19.95 12.30 29.87
CA PRO A 363 19.74 12.42 31.32
C PRO A 363 20.19 13.79 31.81
N LEU A 364 19.30 14.58 32.42
CA LEU A 364 19.60 16.00 32.77
C LEU A 364 20.50 16.17 34.01
N ASN A 365 20.78 15.09 34.74
CA ASN A 365 21.84 15.10 35.77
C ASN A 365 23.23 15.46 35.22
N LYS A 366 23.43 15.25 33.89
CA LYS A 366 24.66 15.66 33.19
C LYS A 366 24.76 17.18 33.01
N VAL A 367 23.66 17.88 33.01
CA VAL A 367 23.57 19.33 32.93
C VAL A 367 23.70 19.93 34.34
N SER A 368 23.02 19.35 35.32
CA SER A 368 23.07 19.75 36.71
C SER A 368 22.63 18.62 37.64
N SER A 369 23.35 18.38 38.70
CA SER A 369 22.96 17.38 39.73
C SER A 369 21.62 17.69 40.41
N ALA A 370 21.13 18.95 40.33
CA ALA A 370 19.80 19.31 40.79
C ALA A 370 18.67 18.75 39.92
N LEU A 371 18.98 18.28 38.72
CA LEU A 371 18.05 17.68 37.76
C LEU A 371 18.14 16.14 37.74
N ASP A 372 18.69 15.55 38.80
CA ASP A 372 18.77 14.11 38.94
C ASP A 372 17.39 13.46 38.85
N GLY A 373 17.27 12.40 38.04
CA GLY A 373 16.02 11.73 37.68
C GLY A 373 15.28 12.34 36.47
N PHE A 374 15.57 13.56 36.05
CA PHE A 374 14.99 14.14 34.85
C PHE A 374 15.77 13.77 33.59
N GLY A 375 15.05 13.59 32.47
CA GLY A 375 15.64 13.38 31.18
C GLY A 375 14.75 13.82 30.03
N LEU A 376 15.39 13.99 28.87
CA LEU A 376 14.76 14.31 27.59
C LEU A 376 15.21 13.30 26.56
N ALA A 377 14.23 12.67 25.89
CA ALA A 377 14.48 11.83 24.74
C ALA A 377 13.69 12.36 23.54
N GLY A 378 14.28 12.37 22.37
CA GLY A 378 13.58 12.87 21.20
C GLY A 378 14.25 12.52 19.89
N SER A 379 13.47 12.63 18.82
CA SER A 379 13.93 12.51 17.44
C SER A 379 13.26 13.54 16.54
N SER A 380 14.00 13.99 15.55
CA SER A 380 13.51 14.88 14.51
C SER A 380 14.00 14.36 13.17
N THR A 381 13.08 14.10 12.24
CA THR A 381 13.37 13.67 10.88
C THR A 381 12.84 14.68 9.90
N TYR A 382 13.67 15.07 8.95
CA TYR A 382 13.30 15.85 7.78
C TYR A 382 13.59 15.04 6.53
N ILE A 383 12.60 14.95 5.64
CA ILE A 383 12.68 14.16 4.40
C ILE A 383 12.20 15.02 3.24
N ASP A 384 12.97 15.03 2.18
CA ASP A 384 12.60 15.60 0.88
C ASP A 384 12.61 14.44 -0.13
N ALA A 385 11.43 14.11 -0.65
CA ALA A 385 11.20 12.97 -1.52
C ALA A 385 10.39 13.36 -2.74
N GLU A 386 10.99 13.24 -3.92
CA GLU A 386 10.39 13.66 -5.17
C GLU A 386 10.70 12.68 -6.29
N LEU A 387 9.71 12.40 -7.12
CA LEU A 387 9.86 11.66 -8.36
C LEU A 387 10.12 12.64 -9.51
N GLU A 388 10.71 12.17 -10.63
CA GLU A 388 11.12 13.02 -11.76
C GLU A 388 9.93 13.70 -12.47
N ASP A 389 8.71 13.21 -12.28
CA ASP A 389 7.48 13.82 -12.78
C ASP A 389 6.89 14.87 -11.81
N GLY A 390 7.59 15.18 -10.72
CA GLY A 390 7.15 16.11 -9.68
C GLY A 390 6.14 15.54 -8.68
N SER A 391 5.81 14.26 -8.78
CA SER A 391 4.90 13.61 -7.82
C SER A 391 5.60 13.28 -6.50
N ARG A 392 4.84 13.37 -5.40
CA ARG A 392 5.30 12.99 -4.06
C ARG A 392 5.22 11.48 -3.88
N ILE A 393 6.09 10.93 -3.04
CA ILE A 393 6.07 9.52 -2.67
C ILE A 393 4.96 9.29 -1.62
N PRO A 394 3.98 8.40 -1.88
CA PRO A 394 2.90 8.13 -0.94
C PRO A 394 3.37 7.50 0.37
N GLY A 395 2.68 7.84 1.47
CA GLY A 395 2.93 7.28 2.79
C GLY A 395 4.00 8.00 3.60
N GLN A 396 4.63 9.05 3.06
CA GLN A 396 5.76 9.73 3.66
C GLN A 396 5.44 11.16 4.06
N SER A 397 5.62 11.48 5.35
CA SER A 397 5.58 12.84 5.88
C SER A 397 6.96 13.49 5.75
N ASP A 398 7.00 14.77 5.34
CA ASP A 398 8.25 15.51 5.15
C ASP A 398 8.94 15.84 6.49
N ARG A 399 8.15 15.89 7.57
CA ARG A 399 8.66 16.20 8.92
C ARG A 399 7.98 15.34 9.97
N VAL A 400 8.78 14.71 10.80
CA VAL A 400 8.34 13.99 11.99
C VAL A 400 9.18 14.46 13.17
N LEU A 401 8.52 14.82 14.26
CA LEU A 401 9.13 15.21 15.53
C LEU A 401 8.52 14.37 16.65
N SER A 402 9.36 13.75 17.46
CA SER A 402 8.97 13.10 18.71
C SER A 402 9.80 13.65 19.85
N LEU A 403 9.15 13.98 20.97
CA LEU A 403 9.81 14.47 22.17
C LEU A 403 9.16 13.85 23.39
N THR A 404 9.99 13.29 24.28
CA THR A 404 9.58 12.76 25.57
C THR A 404 10.38 13.48 26.66
N ALA A 405 9.67 14.08 27.62
CA ALA A 405 10.25 14.54 28.86
C ALA A 405 9.84 13.55 29.96
N TYR A 406 10.80 13.13 30.77
CA TYR A 406 10.56 12.19 31.83
C TYR A 406 11.25 12.57 33.14
N TYR A 407 10.66 12.08 34.24
CA TYR A 407 11.29 12.05 35.55
C TYR A 407 11.16 10.64 36.09
N GLU A 408 12.28 10.06 36.52
CA GLU A 408 12.36 8.71 37.05
C GLU A 408 13.35 8.70 38.24
N LYS A 409 12.84 8.47 39.45
CA LYS A 409 13.64 8.37 40.65
C LYS A 409 12.87 7.68 41.78
N ASP A 410 13.55 6.84 42.56
CA ASP A 410 13.03 6.17 43.75
C ASP A 410 11.68 5.45 43.50
N GLY A 411 11.56 4.77 42.35
CA GLY A 411 10.36 4.06 41.92
C GLY A 411 9.25 4.94 41.34
N PHE A 412 9.36 6.27 41.42
CA PHE A 412 8.38 7.19 40.87
C PHE A 412 8.80 7.58 39.42
N GLU A 413 7.86 7.46 38.50
CA GLU A 413 8.08 7.79 37.09
C GLU A 413 6.94 8.66 36.56
N VAL A 414 7.28 9.72 35.85
CA VAL A 414 6.35 10.56 35.08
C VAL A 414 6.94 10.75 33.68
N ARG A 415 6.10 10.57 32.64
CA ARG A 415 6.49 10.78 31.24
C ARG A 415 5.43 11.61 30.52
N PHE A 416 5.89 12.54 29.69
CA PHE A 416 5.11 13.29 28.73
C PHE A 416 5.72 13.08 27.37
N ALA A 417 4.97 12.50 26.44
CA ALA A 417 5.42 12.22 25.07
C ALA A 417 4.56 12.99 24.06
N GLY A 418 5.20 13.76 23.21
CA GLY A 418 4.57 14.47 22.11
C GLY A 418 5.11 13.99 20.77
N THR A 419 4.23 13.70 19.81
CA THR A 419 4.60 13.36 18.43
C THR A 419 3.85 14.28 17.48
N LYS A 420 4.59 14.88 16.55
CA LYS A 420 4.04 15.71 15.49
C LYS A 420 4.56 15.25 14.14
N ARG A 421 3.65 15.06 13.19
CA ARG A 421 4.01 14.79 11.79
C ARG A 421 3.27 15.75 10.84
N SER A 422 3.89 16.06 9.70
CA SER A 422 3.25 16.81 8.63
C SER A 422 2.25 15.92 7.87
N ASP A 423 1.44 16.53 7.04
CA ASP A 423 0.58 15.84 6.08
C ASP A 423 1.40 14.98 5.10
N PHE A 424 0.75 13.97 4.52
CA PHE A 424 1.35 13.10 3.53
C PHE A 424 0.34 12.56 2.53
N LEU A 425 0.84 12.29 1.33
CA LEU A 425 0.07 11.64 0.27
C LEU A 425 -0.24 10.20 0.66
N THR A 426 -1.47 9.76 0.43
CA THR A 426 -1.92 8.38 0.67
C THR A 426 -2.83 7.91 -0.45
N TYR A 427 -3.18 6.64 -0.41
CA TYR A 427 -4.19 6.06 -1.30
C TYR A 427 -5.42 5.65 -0.50
N GLU A 428 -6.59 5.99 -0.99
CA GLU A 428 -7.86 5.50 -0.47
C GLU A 428 -8.62 4.71 -1.55
N ARG A 429 -9.39 3.72 -1.11
CA ARG A 429 -10.28 2.98 -1.99
C ARG A 429 -11.69 3.55 -1.91
N GLY A 430 -12.19 4.02 -3.02
CA GLY A 430 -13.59 4.45 -3.15
C GLY A 430 -14.55 3.26 -3.19
N GLY A 431 -15.85 3.56 -3.21
CA GLY A 431 -16.93 2.55 -3.22
C GLY A 431 -16.89 1.56 -4.39
N SER A 432 -16.30 1.94 -5.51
CA SER A 432 -16.03 1.07 -6.68
C SER A 432 -14.72 0.29 -6.58
N ASN A 433 -14.10 0.25 -5.38
CA ASN A 433 -12.77 -0.35 -5.15
C ASN A 433 -11.63 0.30 -5.97
N LYS A 434 -11.88 1.41 -6.65
CA LYS A 434 -10.87 2.19 -7.36
C LYS A 434 -9.97 2.88 -6.34
N ILE A 435 -8.65 2.79 -6.54
CA ILE A 435 -7.67 3.52 -5.74
C ILE A 435 -7.66 4.98 -6.24
N ALA A 436 -7.78 5.91 -5.32
CA ALA A 436 -7.64 7.33 -5.56
C ALA A 436 -6.57 7.92 -4.64
N THR A 437 -5.86 8.91 -5.14
CA THR A 437 -4.89 9.67 -4.37
C THR A 437 -5.62 10.58 -3.39
N ALA A 438 -5.17 10.61 -2.15
CA ALA A 438 -5.73 11.45 -1.09
C ALA A 438 -4.59 11.99 -0.22
N THR A 439 -4.82 13.03 0.56
CA THR A 439 -3.88 13.58 1.52
C THR A 439 -4.38 13.28 2.93
N ARG A 440 -3.55 12.65 3.76
CA ARG A 440 -3.82 12.53 5.18
C ARG A 440 -3.22 13.74 5.90
N ASN A 441 -4.05 14.45 6.65
CA ASN A 441 -3.64 15.62 7.40
C ASN A 441 -2.63 15.26 8.48
N GLY A 442 -1.69 16.18 8.72
CA GLY A 442 -0.71 16.05 9.80
C GLY A 442 -1.40 16.10 11.17
N VAL A 443 -0.82 15.43 12.15
CA VAL A 443 -1.37 15.32 13.50
C VAL A 443 -0.32 15.68 14.54
N THR A 444 -0.79 16.15 15.71
CA THR A 444 0.02 16.33 16.91
C THR A 444 -0.64 15.54 18.04
N LEU A 445 0.01 14.48 18.50
CA LEU A 445 -0.45 13.64 19.60
C LEU A 445 0.32 13.99 20.85
N LEU A 446 -0.36 13.96 22.00
CA LEU A 446 0.23 14.10 23.34
C LEU A 446 -0.24 12.94 24.21
N ASP A 447 0.72 12.26 24.81
CA ASP A 447 0.51 11.18 25.76
C ASP A 447 1.17 11.52 27.08
N ALA A 448 0.65 10.99 28.17
CA ALA A 448 1.24 11.12 29.51
C ALA A 448 1.08 9.85 30.31
N GLN A 449 2.06 9.59 31.16
CA GLN A 449 2.04 8.46 32.08
C GLN A 449 2.58 8.90 33.44
N VAL A 450 2.00 8.38 34.51
CA VAL A 450 2.56 8.38 35.83
C VAL A 450 2.56 6.97 36.38
N SER A 451 3.65 6.54 36.99
CA SER A 451 3.74 5.22 37.60
C SER A 451 4.54 5.25 38.89
N TYR A 452 4.28 4.26 39.76
CA TYR A 452 5.04 4.01 40.95
C TYR A 452 5.34 2.53 41.13
N ASP A 453 6.60 2.19 41.29
CA ASP A 453 7.10 0.86 41.64
C ASP A 453 7.31 0.75 43.13
N PHE A 454 6.46 -0.03 43.82
CA PHE A 454 6.53 -0.21 45.23
C PHE A 454 7.71 -1.05 45.72
N SER A 455 8.49 -1.66 44.79
CA SER A 455 9.71 -2.39 45.12
C SER A 455 10.74 -1.46 45.79
N GLU A 456 10.76 -0.18 45.37
CA GLU A 456 11.61 0.87 45.94
C GLU A 456 11.02 1.55 47.19
N SER A 457 9.82 1.19 47.59
CA SER A 457 9.14 1.79 48.72
C SER A 457 9.48 1.11 50.05
N SER A 458 9.23 1.81 51.16
CA SER A 458 9.30 1.23 52.51
C SER A 458 8.17 0.25 52.84
N TYR A 459 7.14 0.13 52.00
CA TYR A 459 5.99 -0.76 52.18
C TYR A 459 6.30 -2.17 51.71
N THR A 460 6.91 -2.98 52.58
CA THR A 460 7.38 -4.34 52.22
C THR A 460 6.26 -5.28 51.73
N GLN A 461 4.99 -5.04 52.13
CA GLN A 461 3.84 -5.83 51.70
C GLN A 461 3.45 -5.59 50.24
N LEU A 462 3.90 -4.50 49.64
CA LEU A 462 3.61 -4.09 48.30
C LEU A 462 4.81 -4.30 47.34
N LYS A 463 5.89 -4.90 47.82
CA LYS A 463 7.04 -5.19 46.98
C LYS A 463 6.64 -6.05 45.79
N GLY A 464 7.11 -5.67 44.60
CA GLY A 464 6.73 -6.29 43.34
C GLY A 464 5.48 -5.71 42.67
N LEU A 465 4.74 -4.81 43.38
CA LEU A 465 3.61 -4.10 42.78
C LEU A 465 4.08 -2.82 42.05
N ARG A 466 3.72 -2.68 40.80
CA ARG A 466 3.81 -1.43 40.04
C ARG A 466 2.40 -0.98 39.64
N VAL A 467 2.09 0.26 39.91
CA VAL A 467 0.82 0.90 39.52
C VAL A 467 1.13 1.99 38.50
N SER A 468 0.42 2.02 37.39
CA SER A 468 0.56 3.07 36.39
C SER A 468 -0.79 3.56 35.87
N LEU A 469 -0.88 4.87 35.67
CA LEU A 469 -1.97 5.55 34.97
C LEU A 469 -1.41 6.16 33.71
N GLN A 470 -1.96 5.80 32.57
CA GLN A 470 -1.59 6.29 31.25
C GLN A 470 -2.78 6.98 30.59
N GLY A 471 -2.54 8.12 29.97
CA GLY A 471 -3.46 8.80 29.07
C GLY A 471 -2.85 8.91 27.70
N THR A 472 -3.55 8.49 26.65
CA THR A 472 -3.13 8.59 25.26
C THR A 472 -4.08 9.47 24.47
N ASN A 473 -3.58 10.14 23.46
CA ASN A 473 -4.31 11.12 22.64
C ASN A 473 -4.98 12.22 23.49
N LEU A 474 -4.23 12.80 24.43
CA LEU A 474 -4.75 13.83 25.34
C LEU A 474 -5.14 15.13 24.61
N THR A 475 -4.71 15.31 23.40
CA THR A 475 -5.07 16.42 22.50
C THR A 475 -6.39 16.20 21.78
N ASP A 476 -7.01 15.02 21.92
CA ASP A 476 -8.27 14.63 21.25
C ASP A 476 -8.22 14.86 19.74
N VAL A 477 -7.10 14.43 19.12
CA VAL A 477 -6.87 14.65 17.70
C VAL A 477 -7.67 13.67 16.87
N ASP A 478 -8.36 14.20 15.87
CA ASP A 478 -8.96 13.42 14.78
C ASP A 478 -7.98 13.24 13.63
N GLU A 479 -8.00 12.07 13.02
CA GLU A 479 -7.31 11.83 11.76
C GLU A 479 -8.26 12.08 10.59
N GLU A 480 -7.89 12.98 9.69
CA GLU A 480 -8.66 13.29 8.49
C GLU A 480 -7.87 12.94 7.23
N THR A 481 -8.59 12.44 6.23
CA THR A 481 -8.09 12.28 4.87
C THR A 481 -8.94 13.12 3.94
N VAL A 482 -8.29 13.85 3.05
CA VAL A 482 -8.94 14.73 2.07
C VAL A 482 -8.60 14.29 0.65
N ASP A 483 -9.55 14.45 -0.26
CA ASP A 483 -9.33 14.20 -1.68
C ASP A 483 -8.57 15.35 -2.36
N GLY A 484 -8.32 15.21 -3.67
CA GLY A 484 -7.63 16.23 -4.47
C GLY A 484 -8.36 17.59 -4.55
N ASN A 485 -9.63 17.67 -4.15
CA ASN A 485 -10.43 18.90 -4.09
C ASN A 485 -10.49 19.49 -2.68
N GLY A 486 -9.81 18.86 -1.69
CA GLY A 486 -9.84 19.29 -0.30
C GLY A 486 -11.09 18.86 0.48
N ILE A 487 -11.88 17.92 -0.07
CA ILE A 487 -13.08 17.39 0.60
C ILE A 487 -12.65 16.26 1.54
N VAL A 488 -13.09 16.31 2.79
CA VAL A 488 -12.85 15.23 3.76
C VAL A 488 -13.59 13.98 3.32
N THR A 489 -12.82 12.93 2.99
CA THR A 489 -13.33 11.62 2.57
C THR A 489 -13.41 10.64 3.72
N THR A 490 -12.51 10.78 4.68
CA THR A 490 -12.45 9.93 5.87
C THR A 490 -12.09 10.76 7.08
N ARG A 491 -12.86 10.59 8.16
CA ARG A 491 -12.56 11.13 9.48
C ARG A 491 -12.59 10.01 10.51
N ARG A 492 -11.55 9.92 11.33
CA ARG A 492 -11.43 8.94 12.40
C ARG A 492 -11.26 9.65 13.72
N GLN A 493 -12.19 9.42 14.62
CA GLN A 493 -12.19 9.95 15.96
C GLN A 493 -11.95 8.81 16.94
N PHE A 494 -10.83 8.83 17.64
CA PHE A 494 -10.48 7.81 18.62
C PHE A 494 -10.74 8.27 20.05
N GLY A 495 -10.76 9.57 20.28
CA GLY A 495 -10.84 10.18 21.59
C GLY A 495 -9.61 9.92 22.48
N PRO A 496 -9.51 10.59 23.63
CA PRO A 496 -8.50 10.28 24.63
C PRO A 496 -8.84 8.95 25.32
N THR A 497 -7.81 8.14 25.56
CA THR A 497 -7.93 6.87 26.25
C THR A 497 -7.14 6.90 27.54
N TYR A 498 -7.74 6.42 28.63
CA TYR A 498 -7.10 6.30 29.93
C TYR A 498 -7.02 4.84 30.36
N LEU A 499 -5.84 4.43 30.82
CA LEU A 499 -5.57 3.06 31.24
C LEU A 499 -4.96 3.07 32.64
N LEU A 500 -5.58 2.37 33.57
CA LEU A 500 -5.03 2.10 34.91
C LEU A 500 -4.53 0.64 34.94
N ASN A 501 -3.23 0.49 35.19
CA ASN A 501 -2.54 -0.80 35.22
C ASN A 501 -2.03 -1.14 36.60
N PHE A 502 -2.19 -2.41 36.99
CA PHE A 502 -1.59 -3.00 38.20
C PHE A 502 -0.75 -4.20 37.71
N ASN A 503 0.52 -4.15 37.95
CA ASN A 503 1.46 -5.23 37.62
C ASN A 503 2.12 -5.74 38.90
N TYR A 504 2.05 -7.04 39.16
CA TYR A 504 2.64 -7.64 40.33
C TYR A 504 3.60 -8.78 39.97
N ALA A 505 4.86 -8.63 40.37
CA ALA A 505 5.88 -9.67 40.25
C ALA A 505 5.92 -10.53 41.51
N PHE A 506 5.69 -11.82 41.37
CA PHE A 506 5.83 -12.79 42.45
C PHE A 506 7.28 -13.22 42.56
N TYR A 507 7.90 -13.03 43.73
CA TYR A 507 9.26 -13.46 44.03
C TYR A 507 9.26 -14.74 44.87
#